data_5a0c63243aea9a28d4445c5b1f85db82
#
_entry.id   5a0c63243aea9a28d4445c5b1f85db82
#
_cell.length_a   1.000
_cell.length_b   1.000
_cell.length_c   1.000
_cell.angle_alpha   90.00
_cell.angle_beta   90.00
_cell.angle_gamma   90.00
#
_symmetry.space_group_name_H-M   'P 1'
#
loop_
_entity.id
_entity.type
_entity.pdbx_description
1 polymer ?
#
loop_
_entity_poly.entity_id
_entity_poly.type
_entity_poly.pdbx_seq_one_letter_code
_entity_poly.pdbx_strand_id
1 'polypeptide(L)'
;MENENIDYGNEFNWGKTSSDYSKYRDIYPVSMYQKLYDIGIGHKDQKILDLGTGTGVLPRAMYKYGAKFTGIDLAEEQIEYAKKLSQDQNMNICYKACSAEETGLESNEYDFITSVQSFIYFDKEKIIPEMKRLLKVNGKIAIVWMVWLSNECKIAEETEKLVLKYNPKWTGAGCIRTNDNSFLNFAPEALETEKEVNYYENLRFNYETWAGRIRACRGVSATLSEDNVKEFNNEHIKLLKEITKEPFEIIHEIKISVFNLMENIWF
;
A
#
# COMPACT_ATOMS: atom_id res chain seq x y z
N MET A 1 -11.17 11.94 0.01
CA MET A 1 -10.00 12.15 0.90
C MET A 1 -9.24 13.33 0.35
N GLU A 2 -9.15 14.40 1.12
CA GLU A 2 -8.41 15.61 0.77
C GLU A 2 -7.13 15.65 1.63
N ASN A 3 -5.98 15.73 1.00
CA ASN A 3 -4.71 15.98 1.65
C ASN A 3 -3.93 16.93 0.73
N GLU A 4 -3.72 18.17 1.16
CA GLU A 4 -3.10 19.23 0.35
C GLU A 4 -1.71 18.85 -0.19
N ASN A 5 -1.01 17.96 0.50
CA ASN A 5 0.30 17.45 0.11
C ASN A 5 0.24 16.33 -0.95
N ILE A 6 -0.96 15.80 -1.22
CA ILE A 6 -1.17 14.72 -2.19
C ILE A 6 -1.96 15.27 -3.36
N ASP A 7 -1.40 15.16 -4.58
CA ASP A 7 -2.03 15.60 -5.83
C ASP A 7 -2.57 17.04 -5.77
N TYR A 8 -1.87 17.90 -5.00
CA TYR A 8 -2.27 19.31 -4.77
C TYR A 8 -3.71 19.47 -4.28
N GLY A 9 -4.13 18.59 -3.35
CA GLY A 9 -5.48 18.58 -2.80
C GLY A 9 -6.57 18.04 -3.74
N ASN A 10 -6.19 17.45 -4.86
CA ASN A 10 -7.17 16.86 -5.78
C ASN A 10 -7.84 15.64 -5.14
N GLU A 11 -9.17 15.60 -5.18
CA GLU A 11 -9.94 14.50 -4.62
C GLU A 11 -9.71 13.19 -5.36
N PHE A 12 -9.67 12.09 -4.63
CA PHE A 12 -9.60 10.74 -5.17
C PHE A 12 -10.48 9.77 -4.37
N ASN A 13 -10.99 8.73 -5.03
CA ASN A 13 -11.86 7.73 -4.44
C ASN A 13 -11.33 6.31 -4.73
N TRP A 14 -10.82 5.66 -3.70
CA TRP A 14 -10.28 4.30 -3.80
C TRP A 14 -11.36 3.24 -4.09
N GLY A 15 -12.61 3.46 -3.73
CA GLY A 15 -13.73 2.57 -4.04
C GLY A 15 -13.85 2.29 -5.55
N LYS A 16 -13.62 3.34 -6.39
CA LYS A 16 -13.65 3.20 -7.85
C LYS A 16 -12.60 2.23 -8.42
N THR A 17 -11.50 1.99 -7.69
CA THR A 17 -10.42 1.10 -8.14
C THR A 17 -10.59 -0.33 -7.70
N SER A 18 -11.56 -0.66 -6.83
CA SER A 18 -11.63 -1.92 -6.10
C SER A 18 -11.61 -3.16 -6.99
N SER A 19 -12.25 -3.13 -8.15
CA SER A 19 -12.24 -4.25 -9.10
C SER A 19 -10.85 -4.50 -9.72
N ASP A 20 -10.18 -3.47 -10.23
CA ASP A 20 -8.81 -3.59 -10.76
C ASP A 20 -7.82 -3.84 -9.61
N TYR A 21 -8.05 -3.21 -8.46
CA TYR A 21 -7.24 -3.42 -7.26
C TYR A 21 -7.21 -4.90 -6.84
N SER A 22 -8.38 -5.55 -6.79
CA SER A 22 -8.50 -6.96 -6.41
C SER A 22 -7.79 -7.92 -7.38
N LYS A 23 -7.64 -7.54 -8.66
CA LYS A 23 -7.04 -8.38 -9.71
C LYS A 23 -5.55 -8.11 -9.91
N TYR A 24 -5.10 -6.86 -9.78
CA TYR A 24 -3.80 -6.41 -10.25
C TYR A 24 -2.92 -5.80 -9.17
N ARG A 25 -3.40 -5.66 -7.91
CA ARG A 25 -2.61 -5.14 -6.77
C ARG A 25 -2.01 -6.22 -5.90
N ASP A 26 -2.38 -7.48 -6.08
CA ASP A 26 -1.77 -8.65 -5.42
C ASP A 26 -0.39 -8.98 -6.03
N ILE A 27 0.45 -7.93 -6.17
CA ILE A 27 1.74 -8.00 -6.85
C ILE A 27 2.94 -7.91 -5.92
N TYR A 28 2.71 -7.81 -4.61
CA TYR A 28 3.85 -7.80 -3.69
C TYR A 28 4.62 -9.11 -3.80
N PRO A 29 5.95 -9.04 -3.96
CA PRO A 29 6.76 -10.24 -4.16
C PRO A 29 6.74 -11.11 -2.91
N VAL A 30 6.88 -12.42 -3.12
CA VAL A 30 6.94 -13.40 -2.01
C VAL A 30 8.08 -13.05 -1.05
N SER A 31 9.17 -12.49 -1.56
CA SER A 31 10.30 -12.00 -0.78
C SER A 31 9.90 -10.97 0.27
N MET A 32 8.92 -10.10 -0.03
CA MET A 32 8.43 -9.09 0.93
C MET A 32 7.79 -9.76 2.15
N TYR A 33 6.91 -10.73 1.92
CA TYR A 33 6.25 -11.45 3.01
C TYR A 33 7.25 -12.29 3.82
N GLN A 34 8.23 -12.91 3.14
CA GLN A 34 9.29 -13.64 3.82
C GLN A 34 10.14 -12.72 4.70
N LYS A 35 10.52 -11.55 4.20
CA LYS A 35 11.27 -10.56 4.99
C LYS A 35 10.47 -10.04 6.18
N LEU A 36 9.16 -9.81 6.02
CA LEU A 36 8.28 -9.47 7.16
C LEU A 36 8.30 -10.59 8.21
N TYR A 37 8.17 -11.84 7.79
CA TYR A 37 8.25 -12.99 8.68
C TYR A 37 9.61 -13.08 9.38
N ASP A 38 10.72 -12.97 8.64
CA ASP A 38 12.09 -13.07 9.15
C ASP A 38 12.42 -11.98 10.20
N ILE A 39 11.76 -10.83 10.11
CA ILE A 39 11.92 -9.75 11.10
C ILE A 39 10.93 -9.83 12.27
N GLY A 40 10.13 -10.91 12.34
CA GLY A 40 9.27 -11.21 13.47
C GLY A 40 7.80 -10.84 13.31
N ILE A 41 7.34 -10.48 12.09
CA ILE A 41 5.96 -10.09 11.81
C ILE A 41 5.20 -11.23 11.16
N GLY A 42 4.02 -11.53 11.64
CA GLY A 42 3.16 -12.59 11.08
C GLY A 42 3.34 -13.96 11.76
N HIS A 43 4.09 -14.05 12.84
CA HIS A 43 4.28 -15.29 13.57
C HIS A 43 2.98 -15.79 14.21
N LYS A 44 2.92 -17.11 14.41
CA LYS A 44 1.77 -17.78 14.98
C LYS A 44 1.27 -17.09 16.27
N ASP A 45 -0.03 -16.93 16.35
CA ASP A 45 -0.79 -16.33 17.46
C ASP A 45 -0.59 -14.83 17.68
N GLN A 46 0.32 -14.14 16.97
CA GLN A 46 0.36 -12.68 16.97
C GLN A 46 -0.96 -12.09 16.49
N LYS A 47 -1.42 -11.02 17.14
CA LYS A 47 -2.54 -10.20 16.68
C LYS A 47 -1.99 -9.01 15.90
N ILE A 48 -2.37 -8.90 14.65
CA ILE A 48 -1.88 -7.86 13.73
C ILE A 48 -3.04 -7.06 13.18
N LEU A 49 -2.95 -5.75 13.29
CA LEU A 49 -3.86 -4.80 12.66
C LEU A 49 -3.23 -4.24 11.40
N ASP A 50 -3.90 -4.38 10.26
CA ASP A 50 -3.45 -3.83 8.99
C ASP A 50 -4.28 -2.58 8.62
N LEU A 51 -3.64 -1.40 8.65
CA LEU A 51 -4.27 -0.11 8.40
C LEU A 51 -4.24 0.24 6.91
N GLY A 52 -5.39 0.57 6.34
CA GLY A 52 -5.56 0.76 4.90
C GLY A 52 -5.33 -0.55 4.15
N THR A 53 -5.96 -1.62 4.66
CA THR A 53 -5.77 -3.00 4.19
C THR A 53 -6.20 -3.22 2.73
N GLY A 54 -6.99 -2.30 2.16
CA GLY A 54 -7.55 -2.44 0.83
C GLY A 54 -8.35 -3.73 0.68
N THR A 55 -8.05 -4.52 -0.32
CA THR A 55 -8.67 -5.84 -0.55
C THR A 55 -8.08 -6.95 0.34
N GLY A 56 -7.36 -6.63 1.40
CA GLY A 56 -6.79 -7.59 2.35
C GLY A 56 -5.55 -8.33 1.82
N VAL A 57 -4.75 -7.68 1.00
CA VAL A 57 -3.59 -8.30 0.33
C VAL A 57 -2.58 -8.85 1.34
N LEU A 58 -2.12 -8.02 2.29
CA LEU A 58 -1.16 -8.45 3.30
C LEU A 58 -1.73 -9.53 4.23
N PRO A 59 -2.91 -9.34 4.86
CA PRO A 59 -3.52 -10.35 5.72
C PRO A 59 -3.68 -11.71 5.04
N ARG A 60 -4.18 -11.75 3.80
CA ARG A 60 -4.36 -13.01 3.05
C ARG A 60 -3.03 -13.69 2.73
N ALA A 61 -2.05 -12.94 2.24
CA ALA A 61 -0.75 -13.52 1.87
C ALA A 61 0.02 -14.08 3.07
N MET A 62 -0.12 -13.45 4.24
CA MET A 62 0.55 -13.86 5.47
C MET A 62 -0.28 -14.81 6.35
N TYR A 63 -1.52 -15.08 6.02
CA TYR A 63 -2.42 -15.98 6.78
C TYR A 63 -1.81 -17.34 7.10
N LYS A 64 -1.07 -17.91 6.14
CA LYS A 64 -0.41 -19.21 6.23
C LYS A 64 0.62 -19.32 7.38
N TYR A 65 1.11 -18.20 7.90
CA TYR A 65 2.09 -18.17 8.98
C TYR A 65 1.45 -18.23 10.38
N GLY A 66 0.12 -18.11 10.49
CA GLY A 66 -0.64 -18.37 11.70
C GLY A 66 -0.90 -17.18 12.60
N ALA A 67 -0.58 -15.95 12.17
CA ALA A 67 -1.01 -14.75 12.87
C ALA A 67 -2.52 -14.51 12.67
N LYS A 68 -3.12 -13.79 13.62
CA LYS A 68 -4.53 -13.36 13.59
C LYS A 68 -4.60 -11.93 13.08
N PHE A 69 -5.13 -11.76 11.89
CA PHE A 69 -5.22 -10.45 11.26
C PHE A 69 -6.59 -9.80 11.45
N THR A 70 -6.55 -8.49 11.68
CA THR A 70 -7.67 -7.58 11.50
C THR A 70 -7.25 -6.57 10.44
N GLY A 71 -8.02 -6.43 9.37
CA GLY A 71 -7.79 -5.42 8.33
C GLY A 71 -8.83 -4.32 8.39
N ILE A 72 -8.42 -3.06 8.32
CA ILE A 72 -9.35 -1.94 8.22
C ILE A 72 -9.04 -1.06 7.00
N ASP A 73 -10.09 -0.51 6.43
CA ASP A 73 -10.01 0.47 5.34
C ASP A 73 -11.20 1.43 5.42
N LEU A 74 -11.01 2.65 4.94
CA LEU A 74 -12.08 3.63 4.88
C LEU A 74 -13.09 3.31 3.76
N ALA A 75 -12.62 2.67 2.67
CA ALA A 75 -13.45 2.32 1.52
C ALA A 75 -14.19 0.99 1.78
N GLU A 76 -15.51 1.08 1.93
CA GLU A 76 -16.39 -0.08 2.18
C GLU A 76 -16.29 -1.12 1.07
N GLU A 77 -16.21 -0.68 -0.19
CA GLU A 77 -16.07 -1.56 -1.35
C GLU A 77 -14.78 -2.40 -1.30
N GLN A 78 -13.68 -1.82 -0.79
CA GLN A 78 -12.43 -2.54 -0.60
C GLN A 78 -12.61 -3.65 0.45
N ILE A 79 -13.27 -3.34 1.55
CA ILE A 79 -13.55 -4.30 2.64
C ILE A 79 -14.48 -5.44 2.18
N GLU A 80 -15.46 -5.15 1.33
CA GLU A 80 -16.31 -6.19 0.74
C GLU A 80 -15.51 -7.17 -0.12
N TYR A 81 -14.60 -6.66 -0.97
CA TYR A 81 -13.68 -7.50 -1.73
C TYR A 81 -12.75 -8.31 -0.82
N ALA A 82 -12.19 -7.70 0.24
CA ALA A 82 -11.32 -8.38 1.19
C ALA A 82 -12.04 -9.56 1.86
N LYS A 83 -13.27 -9.36 2.34
CA LYS A 83 -14.12 -10.41 2.93
C LYS A 83 -14.38 -11.54 1.94
N LYS A 84 -14.81 -11.20 0.71
CA LYS A 84 -15.09 -12.19 -0.33
C LYS A 84 -13.86 -13.02 -0.67
N LEU A 85 -12.73 -12.38 -0.95
CA LEU A 85 -11.48 -13.07 -1.31
C LEU A 85 -10.95 -13.97 -0.20
N SER A 86 -11.15 -13.58 1.07
CA SER A 86 -10.77 -14.41 2.22
C SER A 86 -11.71 -15.59 2.40
N GLN A 87 -13.02 -15.40 2.24
CA GLN A 87 -14.02 -16.48 2.28
C GLN A 87 -13.79 -17.52 1.19
N ASP A 88 -13.52 -17.08 -0.04
CA ASP A 88 -13.25 -17.98 -1.19
C ASP A 88 -11.99 -18.86 -0.94
N GLN A 89 -11.09 -18.43 -0.05
CA GLN A 89 -9.88 -19.17 0.35
C GLN A 89 -9.99 -19.83 1.75
N ASN A 90 -11.17 -19.84 2.36
CA ASN A 90 -11.41 -20.35 3.71
C ASN A 90 -10.49 -19.74 4.79
N MET A 91 -10.18 -18.45 4.66
CA MET A 91 -9.36 -17.69 5.62
C MET A 91 -10.25 -16.99 6.64
N ASN A 92 -9.96 -17.16 7.93
CA ASN A 92 -10.66 -16.47 9.01
C ASN A 92 -9.90 -15.18 9.37
N ILE A 93 -10.21 -14.09 8.65
CA ILE A 93 -9.64 -12.76 8.82
C ILE A 93 -10.76 -11.78 9.14
N CYS A 94 -10.58 -10.95 10.16
CA CYS A 94 -11.52 -9.88 10.49
C CYS A 94 -11.31 -8.67 9.58
N TYR A 95 -12.41 -8.11 9.05
CA TYR A 95 -12.36 -6.87 8.26
C TYR A 95 -13.44 -5.87 8.71
N LYS A 96 -13.07 -4.59 8.83
CA LYS A 96 -13.97 -3.51 9.24
C LYS A 96 -13.77 -2.28 8.35
N ALA A 97 -14.86 -1.71 7.86
CA ALA A 97 -14.85 -0.40 7.20
C ALA A 97 -14.89 0.69 8.28
N CYS A 98 -13.81 1.42 8.46
CA CYS A 98 -13.70 2.54 9.39
C CYS A 98 -12.47 3.39 9.10
N SER A 99 -12.41 4.61 9.68
CA SER A 99 -11.19 5.42 9.69
C SER A 99 -10.09 4.72 10.51
N ALA A 100 -8.85 4.87 10.06
CA ALA A 100 -7.68 4.40 10.81
C ALA A 100 -7.43 5.27 12.04
N GLU A 101 -7.83 6.54 12.00
CA GLU A 101 -7.67 7.52 13.07
C GLU A 101 -8.69 7.36 14.21
N GLU A 102 -9.78 6.62 13.96
CA GLU A 102 -10.84 6.35 14.95
C GLU A 102 -11.43 4.97 14.69
N THR A 103 -10.71 3.93 15.05
CA THR A 103 -11.07 2.55 14.67
C THR A 103 -12.24 1.99 15.46
N GLY A 104 -12.43 2.45 16.71
CA GLY A 104 -13.38 1.86 17.65
C GLY A 104 -13.06 0.39 17.99
N LEU A 105 -11.79 -0.02 17.85
CA LEU A 105 -11.29 -1.34 18.27
C LEU A 105 -10.80 -1.29 19.72
N GLU A 106 -10.68 -2.46 20.35
CA GLU A 106 -10.23 -2.58 21.74
C GLU A 106 -8.78 -2.11 21.91
N SER A 107 -8.49 -1.50 23.07
CA SER A 107 -7.15 -1.02 23.43
C SER A 107 -6.24 -2.19 23.82
N ASN A 108 -4.92 -2.02 23.62
CA ASN A 108 -3.88 -2.98 24.03
C ASN A 108 -4.06 -4.40 23.46
N GLU A 109 -4.53 -4.50 22.22
CA GLU A 109 -4.88 -5.79 21.59
C GLU A 109 -3.81 -6.30 20.62
N TYR A 110 -3.05 -5.42 19.97
CA TYR A 110 -2.23 -5.78 18.82
C TYR A 110 -0.75 -5.86 19.16
N ASP A 111 -0.09 -6.92 18.69
CA ASP A 111 1.36 -7.10 18.76
C ASP A 111 2.06 -6.25 17.70
N PHE A 112 1.42 -6.13 16.54
CA PHE A 112 1.87 -5.27 15.44
C PHE A 112 0.71 -4.50 14.82
N ILE A 113 1.02 -3.27 14.38
CA ILE A 113 0.22 -2.53 13.41
C ILE A 113 1.03 -2.46 12.12
N THR A 114 0.44 -2.86 11.01
CA THR A 114 1.04 -2.76 9.67
C THR A 114 0.35 -1.70 8.84
N SER A 115 1.09 -1.05 7.96
CA SER A 115 0.57 -0.14 6.94
C SER A 115 1.36 -0.35 5.65
N VAL A 116 0.70 -0.92 4.63
CA VAL A 116 1.34 -1.22 3.35
C VAL A 116 0.82 -0.26 2.29
N GLN A 117 1.65 0.67 1.82
CA GLN A 117 1.28 1.68 0.81
C GLN A 117 0.19 2.67 1.26
N SER A 118 -0.13 2.75 2.54
CA SER A 118 -1.27 3.54 3.04
C SER A 118 -0.90 4.66 4.02
N PHE A 119 0.24 4.57 4.71
CA PHE A 119 0.60 5.47 5.81
C PHE A 119 0.62 6.96 5.44
N ILE A 120 0.95 7.31 4.20
CA ILE A 120 0.98 8.70 3.73
C ILE A 120 -0.39 9.39 3.75
N TYR A 121 -1.47 8.61 3.74
CA TYR A 121 -2.85 9.14 3.69
C TYR A 121 -3.41 9.50 5.05
N PHE A 122 -2.82 9.03 6.14
CA PHE A 122 -3.32 9.23 7.49
C PHE A 122 -2.96 10.60 8.05
N ASP A 123 -3.86 11.18 8.84
CA ASP A 123 -3.61 12.35 9.68
C ASP A 123 -2.66 11.95 10.83
N LYS A 124 -1.43 12.47 10.80
CA LYS A 124 -0.38 12.06 11.73
C LYS A 124 -0.68 12.44 13.18
N GLU A 125 -1.38 13.56 13.40
CA GLU A 125 -1.76 14.01 14.74
C GLU A 125 -2.80 13.09 15.39
N LYS A 126 -3.65 12.45 14.57
CA LYS A 126 -4.71 11.55 15.04
C LYS A 126 -4.31 10.09 15.03
N ILE A 127 -3.58 9.64 13.99
CA ILE A 127 -3.24 8.22 13.85
C ILE A 127 -2.26 7.77 14.94
N ILE A 128 -1.30 8.60 15.37
CA ILE A 128 -0.32 8.23 16.38
C ILE A 128 -0.96 7.91 17.73
N PRO A 129 -1.83 8.76 18.31
CA PRO A 129 -2.55 8.42 19.54
C PRO A 129 -3.39 7.15 19.40
N GLU A 130 -4.05 6.95 18.26
CA GLU A 130 -4.85 5.75 18.04
C GLU A 130 -4.00 4.49 17.94
N MET A 131 -2.89 4.51 17.21
CA MET A 131 -1.94 3.37 17.19
C MET A 131 -1.39 3.07 18.59
N LYS A 132 -1.07 4.11 19.39
CA LYS A 132 -0.63 3.94 20.77
C LYS A 132 -1.68 3.27 21.64
N ARG A 133 -2.94 3.63 21.47
CA ARG A 133 -4.06 3.01 22.20
C ARG A 133 -4.26 1.54 21.85
N LEU A 134 -4.08 1.18 20.58
CA LEU A 134 -4.34 -0.15 20.04
C LEU A 134 -3.22 -1.16 20.32
N LEU A 135 -1.97 -0.69 20.35
CA LEU A 135 -0.82 -1.55 20.57
C LEU A 135 -0.74 -2.06 22.02
N LYS A 136 -0.33 -3.31 22.16
CA LYS A 136 0.12 -3.87 23.44
C LYS A 136 1.38 -3.16 23.93
N VAL A 137 1.71 -3.36 25.19
CA VAL A 137 3.04 -3.00 25.72
C VAL A 137 4.11 -3.72 24.87
N ASN A 138 5.09 -2.97 24.37
CA ASN A 138 6.11 -3.42 23.41
C ASN A 138 5.56 -3.81 22.02
N GLY A 139 4.31 -3.47 21.69
CA GLY A 139 3.79 -3.59 20.35
C GLY A 139 4.48 -2.62 19.39
N LYS A 140 4.59 -2.99 18.12
CA LYS A 140 5.38 -2.27 17.12
C LYS A 140 4.56 -1.91 15.88
N ILE A 141 5.07 -0.94 15.15
CA ILE A 141 4.49 -0.49 13.87
C ILE A 141 5.42 -0.91 12.74
N ALA A 142 4.87 -1.47 11.68
CA ALA A 142 5.61 -1.77 10.46
C ALA A 142 5.00 -1.03 9.27
N ILE A 143 5.78 -0.15 8.68
CA ILE A 143 5.39 0.58 7.47
C ILE A 143 6.13 -0.03 6.28
N VAL A 144 5.36 -0.41 5.26
CA VAL A 144 5.90 -1.01 4.04
C VAL A 144 5.59 -0.11 2.85
N TRP A 145 6.63 0.15 2.06
CA TRP A 145 6.54 0.95 0.86
C TRP A 145 7.16 0.21 -0.33
N MET A 146 6.47 0.20 -1.46
CA MET A 146 6.97 -0.40 -2.68
C MET A 146 6.70 0.53 -3.85
N VAL A 147 7.73 0.95 -4.54
CA VAL A 147 7.65 1.84 -5.70
C VAL A 147 8.40 1.25 -6.89
N TRP A 148 7.91 1.48 -8.09
CA TRP A 148 8.72 1.26 -9.29
C TRP A 148 9.68 2.44 -9.50
N LEU A 149 10.84 2.16 -10.07
CA LEU A 149 11.89 3.16 -10.31
C LEU A 149 11.85 3.63 -11.76
N SER A 150 11.08 4.68 -12.02
CA SER A 150 10.89 5.19 -13.38
C SER A 150 12.17 5.73 -14.02
N ASN A 151 13.11 6.27 -13.22
CA ASN A 151 14.42 6.73 -13.71
C ASN A 151 15.34 5.59 -14.18
N GLU A 152 15.05 4.34 -13.82
CA GLU A 152 15.84 3.16 -14.18
C GLU A 152 15.11 2.20 -15.14
N CYS A 153 13.85 2.49 -15.44
CA CYS A 153 13.00 1.65 -16.27
C CYS A 153 12.21 2.49 -17.27
N LYS A 154 12.62 2.46 -18.55
CA LYS A 154 11.97 3.22 -19.62
C LYS A 154 10.48 2.91 -19.72
N ILE A 155 10.06 1.67 -19.47
CA ILE A 155 8.64 1.28 -19.52
C ILE A 155 7.85 2.03 -18.44
N ALA A 156 8.40 2.10 -17.22
CA ALA A 156 7.78 2.83 -16.13
C ALA A 156 7.78 4.34 -16.38
N GLU A 157 8.89 4.89 -16.89
CA GLU A 157 9.01 6.30 -17.25
C GLU A 157 7.96 6.73 -18.28
N GLU A 158 7.83 5.99 -19.38
CA GLU A 158 6.86 6.31 -20.43
C GLU A 158 5.40 6.11 -19.94
N THR A 159 5.18 5.11 -19.06
CA THR A 159 3.89 4.94 -18.38
C THR A 159 3.54 6.16 -17.53
N GLU A 160 4.47 6.67 -16.72
CA GLU A 160 4.25 7.86 -15.87
C GLU A 160 3.98 9.12 -16.70
N LYS A 161 4.71 9.32 -17.82
CA LYS A 161 4.45 10.41 -18.76
C LYS A 161 3.01 10.34 -19.29
N LEU A 162 2.53 9.14 -19.60
CA LEU A 162 1.16 8.95 -20.06
C LEU A 162 0.16 9.25 -18.93
N VAL A 163 0.41 8.80 -17.69
CA VAL A 163 -0.46 9.15 -16.55
C VAL A 163 -0.54 10.67 -16.38
N LEU A 164 0.59 11.37 -16.41
CA LEU A 164 0.66 12.83 -16.28
C LEU A 164 -0.03 13.59 -17.43
N LYS A 165 -0.11 13.01 -18.62
CA LYS A 165 -0.90 13.55 -19.73
C LYS A 165 -2.39 13.61 -19.38
N TYR A 166 -2.93 12.58 -18.73
CA TYR A 166 -4.34 12.49 -18.32
C TYR A 166 -4.62 13.14 -16.96
N ASN A 167 -3.65 13.09 -16.05
CA ASN A 167 -3.73 13.65 -14.71
C ASN A 167 -2.46 14.44 -14.36
N PRO A 168 -2.34 15.70 -14.80
CA PRO A 168 -1.14 16.52 -14.56
C PRO A 168 -0.86 16.82 -13.07
N LYS A 169 -1.85 16.64 -12.20
CA LYS A 169 -1.71 16.86 -10.75
C LYS A 169 -1.21 15.65 -9.99
N TRP A 170 -1.04 14.51 -10.64
CA TRP A 170 -0.59 13.29 -9.97
C TRP A 170 0.86 13.43 -9.48
N THR A 171 1.05 13.29 -8.15
CA THR A 171 2.36 13.41 -7.48
C THR A 171 3.07 12.07 -7.28
N GLY A 172 2.58 10.99 -7.88
CA GLY A 172 3.17 9.64 -7.74
C GLY A 172 4.24 9.30 -8.76
N ALA A 173 4.59 10.23 -9.67
CA ALA A 173 5.63 10.03 -10.68
C ALA A 173 7.03 10.38 -10.16
N GLY A 174 8.08 9.90 -10.87
CA GLY A 174 9.44 10.30 -10.64
C GLY A 174 10.13 9.63 -9.46
N CYS A 175 9.70 8.43 -9.08
CA CYS A 175 10.36 7.68 -8.01
C CYS A 175 11.77 7.29 -8.42
N ILE A 176 12.74 7.60 -7.55
CA ILE A 176 14.16 7.28 -7.67
C ILE A 176 14.61 6.44 -6.48
N ARG A 177 15.75 5.76 -6.60
CA ARG A 177 16.37 5.10 -5.45
C ARG A 177 16.61 6.13 -4.36
N THR A 178 16.15 5.82 -3.17
CA THR A 178 16.43 6.62 -2.00
C THR A 178 17.48 5.89 -1.18
N ASN A 179 18.72 6.39 -1.22
CA ASN A 179 19.81 5.89 -0.37
C ASN A 179 19.65 6.36 1.09
N ASP A 180 18.69 7.21 1.33
CA ASP A 180 18.33 7.76 2.63
C ASP A 180 16.91 7.34 2.99
N ASN A 181 16.56 7.55 4.24
CA ASN A 181 15.23 7.33 4.76
C ASN A 181 14.27 8.49 4.44
N SER A 182 14.43 9.16 3.28
CA SER A 182 13.57 10.28 2.89
C SER A 182 12.09 9.91 2.81
N PHE A 183 11.80 8.64 2.57
CA PHE A 183 10.47 8.05 2.78
C PHE A 183 10.00 8.20 4.25
N LEU A 184 10.94 8.17 5.24
CA LEU A 184 10.66 8.36 6.66
C LEU A 184 10.41 9.84 7.03
N ASN A 185 10.63 10.79 6.13
CA ASN A 185 10.19 12.18 6.35
C ASN A 185 8.68 12.28 6.57
N PHE A 186 7.94 11.18 6.29
CA PHE A 186 6.56 11.02 6.67
C PHE A 186 6.37 10.37 8.06
N ALA A 187 7.43 9.82 8.66
CA ALA A 187 7.34 9.26 10.01
C ALA A 187 7.41 10.41 11.01
N PRO A 188 6.38 10.56 11.88
CA PRO A 188 6.41 11.59 12.91
C PRO A 188 7.57 11.36 13.88
N GLU A 189 8.01 12.43 14.54
CA GLU A 189 9.02 12.35 15.63
C GLU A 189 8.64 11.37 16.76
N ALA A 190 7.36 10.96 16.80
CA ALA A 190 6.82 9.95 17.71
C ALA A 190 7.29 8.51 17.42
N LEU A 191 7.90 8.26 16.27
CA LEU A 191 8.31 6.93 15.82
C LEU A 191 9.84 6.80 15.85
N GLU A 192 10.34 5.91 16.71
CA GLU A 192 11.75 5.53 16.74
C GLU A 192 11.98 4.30 15.86
N THR A 193 12.86 4.43 14.88
CA THR A 193 13.21 3.31 14.00
C THR A 193 13.97 2.24 14.76
N GLU A 194 13.41 1.02 14.79
CA GLU A 194 14.08 -0.15 15.35
C GLU A 194 14.81 -0.95 14.28
N LYS A 195 14.17 -1.13 13.12
CA LYS A 195 14.71 -1.96 12.04
C LYS A 195 14.28 -1.46 10.68
N GLU A 196 15.19 -1.58 9.72
CA GLU A 196 14.93 -1.26 8.33
C GLU A 196 15.44 -2.38 7.41
N VAL A 197 14.65 -2.67 6.39
CA VAL A 197 15.01 -3.54 5.28
C VAL A 197 14.72 -2.79 4.00
N ASN A 198 15.75 -2.53 3.21
CA ASN A 198 15.62 -1.92 1.89
C ASN A 198 16.26 -2.83 0.84
N TYR A 199 15.53 -3.13 -0.22
CA TYR A 199 16.04 -3.95 -1.31
C TYR A 199 15.31 -3.67 -2.62
N TYR A 200 15.86 -4.21 -3.71
CA TYR A 200 15.37 -4.02 -5.07
C TYR A 200 15.00 -5.36 -5.68
N GLU A 201 13.89 -5.39 -6.41
CA GLU A 201 13.43 -6.61 -7.09
C GLU A 201 12.79 -6.28 -8.44
N ASN A 202 13.12 -7.05 -9.46
CA ASN A 202 12.48 -6.99 -10.76
C ASN A 202 11.20 -7.81 -10.71
N LEU A 203 10.06 -7.16 -10.89
CA LEU A 203 8.76 -7.81 -10.97
C LEU A 203 8.36 -8.01 -12.43
N ARG A 204 7.86 -9.21 -12.75
CA ARG A 204 7.52 -9.61 -14.11
C ARG A 204 6.07 -9.29 -14.43
N PHE A 205 5.87 -8.67 -15.60
CA PHE A 205 4.56 -8.26 -16.10
C PHE A 205 4.35 -8.68 -17.55
N ASN A 206 3.08 -8.72 -17.94
CA ASN A 206 2.63 -8.62 -19.31
C ASN A 206 1.85 -7.30 -19.53
N TYR A 207 1.40 -7.01 -20.74
CA TYR A 207 0.68 -5.76 -21.04
C TYR A 207 -0.56 -5.59 -20.15
N GLU A 208 -1.35 -6.65 -19.99
CA GLU A 208 -2.59 -6.60 -19.21
C GLU A 208 -2.31 -6.38 -17.71
N THR A 209 -1.38 -7.12 -17.13
CA THR A 209 -1.08 -7.02 -15.68
C THR A 209 -0.43 -5.68 -15.32
N TRP A 210 0.44 -5.13 -16.16
CA TRP A 210 1.01 -3.80 -15.94
C TRP A 210 -0.05 -2.70 -16.14
N ALA A 211 -0.84 -2.76 -17.23
CA ALA A 211 -1.89 -1.80 -17.44
C ALA A 211 -2.94 -1.81 -16.32
N GLY A 212 -3.33 -2.99 -15.86
CA GLY A 212 -4.24 -3.15 -14.72
C GLY A 212 -3.66 -2.61 -13.42
N ARG A 213 -2.36 -2.84 -13.19
CA ARG A 213 -1.61 -2.26 -12.05
C ARG A 213 -1.67 -0.74 -12.05
N ILE A 214 -1.51 -0.13 -13.23
CA ILE A 214 -1.56 1.34 -13.38
C ILE A 214 -2.98 1.87 -13.27
N ARG A 215 -3.98 1.20 -13.85
CA ARG A 215 -5.39 1.57 -13.64
C ARG A 215 -5.76 1.57 -12.16
N ALA A 216 -5.27 0.61 -11.38
CA ALA A 216 -5.49 0.55 -9.94
C ALA A 216 -4.73 1.62 -9.14
N CYS A 217 -4.01 2.53 -9.77
CA CYS A 217 -3.31 3.62 -9.08
C CYS A 217 -4.22 4.82 -8.83
N ARG A 218 -3.83 5.63 -7.82
CA ARG A 218 -4.46 6.91 -7.50
C ARG A 218 -4.52 7.84 -8.72
N GLY A 219 -3.46 7.88 -9.51
CA GLY A 219 -3.34 8.76 -10.67
C GLY A 219 -4.29 8.43 -11.84
N VAL A 220 -4.94 7.27 -11.84
CA VAL A 220 -5.83 6.81 -12.90
C VAL A 220 -7.24 6.60 -12.37
N SER A 221 -7.67 5.37 -12.04
CA SER A 221 -9.10 5.11 -11.78
C SER A 221 -9.63 5.78 -10.52
N ALA A 222 -8.81 6.06 -9.52
CA ALA A 222 -9.28 6.77 -8.32
C ALA A 222 -9.62 8.26 -8.60
N THR A 223 -9.07 8.85 -9.67
CA THR A 223 -9.19 10.29 -9.96
C THR A 223 -9.95 10.56 -11.27
N LEU A 224 -9.68 9.79 -12.33
CA LEU A 224 -10.23 10.04 -13.66
C LEU A 224 -11.69 9.59 -13.79
N SER A 225 -12.39 10.12 -14.79
CA SER A 225 -13.69 9.61 -15.21
C SER A 225 -13.56 8.24 -15.88
N GLU A 226 -14.62 7.45 -15.89
CA GLU A 226 -14.63 6.13 -16.53
C GLU A 226 -14.21 6.17 -17.99
N ASP A 227 -14.62 7.19 -18.75
CA ASP A 227 -14.28 7.34 -20.17
C ASP A 227 -12.79 7.66 -20.33
N ASN A 228 -12.24 8.56 -19.51
CA ASN A 228 -10.80 8.84 -19.50
C ASN A 228 -9.98 7.61 -19.10
N VAL A 229 -10.46 6.78 -18.16
CA VAL A 229 -9.80 5.52 -17.79
C VAL A 229 -9.76 4.55 -18.98
N LYS A 230 -10.86 4.42 -19.74
CA LYS A 230 -10.91 3.58 -20.92
C LYS A 230 -9.95 4.07 -22.02
N GLU A 231 -9.96 5.38 -22.28
CA GLU A 231 -9.08 6.01 -23.26
C GLU A 231 -7.61 5.84 -22.87
N PHE A 232 -7.27 6.17 -21.63
CA PHE A 232 -5.94 5.94 -21.04
C PHE A 232 -5.50 4.48 -21.23
N ASN A 233 -6.34 3.51 -20.87
CA ASN A 233 -6.00 2.09 -20.99
C ASN A 233 -5.68 1.68 -22.43
N ASN A 234 -6.46 2.14 -23.40
CA ASN A 234 -6.24 1.83 -24.81
C ASN A 234 -4.90 2.42 -25.30
N GLU A 235 -4.62 3.67 -24.95
CA GLU A 235 -3.36 4.34 -25.29
C GLU A 235 -2.18 3.67 -24.58
N HIS A 236 -2.33 3.29 -23.30
CA HIS A 236 -1.29 2.63 -22.53
C HIS A 236 -0.92 1.26 -23.10
N ILE A 237 -1.91 0.42 -23.44
CA ILE A 237 -1.66 -0.88 -24.08
C ILE A 237 -0.95 -0.70 -25.44
N LYS A 238 -1.34 0.31 -26.22
CA LYS A 238 -0.69 0.63 -27.49
C LYS A 238 0.77 1.03 -27.26
N LEU A 239 1.01 1.95 -26.33
CA LEU A 239 2.36 2.39 -25.94
C LEU A 239 3.25 1.20 -25.52
N LEU A 240 2.74 0.33 -24.65
CA LEU A 240 3.48 -0.85 -24.20
C LEU A 240 3.90 -1.76 -25.36
N LYS A 241 3.00 -2.02 -26.33
CA LYS A 241 3.32 -2.82 -27.52
C LYS A 241 4.38 -2.19 -28.43
N GLU A 242 4.47 -0.86 -28.43
CA GLU A 242 5.47 -0.11 -29.21
C GLU A 242 6.87 -0.14 -28.54
N ILE A 243 6.93 -0.07 -27.20
CA ILE A 243 8.21 0.12 -26.47
C ILE A 243 8.81 -1.17 -25.91
N THR A 244 8.05 -2.26 -25.79
CA THR A 244 8.55 -3.51 -25.19
C THR A 244 7.85 -4.74 -25.79
N LYS A 245 8.32 -5.94 -25.42
CA LYS A 245 7.72 -7.25 -25.70
C LYS A 245 7.40 -7.97 -24.40
N GLU A 246 6.33 -8.74 -24.40
CA GLU A 246 5.96 -9.61 -23.28
C GLU A 246 6.82 -10.88 -23.18
N PRO A 247 7.10 -11.36 -21.97
CA PRO A 247 6.98 -10.66 -20.70
C PRO A 247 8.12 -9.65 -20.52
N PHE A 248 7.87 -8.63 -19.69
CA PHE A 248 8.89 -7.64 -19.34
C PHE A 248 9.01 -7.48 -17.82
N GLU A 249 10.07 -6.83 -17.37
CA GLU A 249 10.35 -6.62 -15.96
C GLU A 249 10.37 -5.14 -15.62
N ILE A 250 9.87 -4.82 -14.44
CA ILE A 250 9.89 -3.47 -13.86
C ILE A 250 10.61 -3.55 -12.53
N ILE A 251 11.69 -2.78 -12.39
CA ILE A 251 12.43 -2.71 -11.14
C ILE A 251 11.61 -1.95 -10.09
N HIS A 252 11.53 -2.53 -8.89
CA HIS A 252 10.88 -1.93 -7.72
C HIS A 252 11.87 -1.82 -6.57
N GLU A 253 11.74 -0.75 -5.79
CA GLU A 253 12.32 -0.63 -4.47
C GLU A 253 11.27 -1.03 -3.44
N ILE A 254 11.65 -1.87 -2.49
CA ILE A 254 10.79 -2.28 -1.37
C ILE A 254 11.50 -1.90 -0.07
N LYS A 255 10.79 -1.10 0.75
CA LYS A 255 11.23 -0.69 2.09
C LYS A 255 10.28 -1.22 3.14
N ILE A 256 10.85 -1.81 4.18
CA ILE A 256 10.12 -2.24 5.37
C ILE A 256 10.80 -1.55 6.55
N SER A 257 10.06 -0.72 7.26
CA SER A 257 10.56 -0.02 8.44
C SER A 257 9.73 -0.40 9.65
N VAL A 258 10.38 -0.87 10.70
CA VAL A 258 9.75 -1.22 11.99
C VAL A 258 10.08 -0.15 13.01
N PHE A 259 9.06 0.30 13.72
CA PHE A 259 9.15 1.38 14.69
C PHE A 259 8.63 0.97 16.05
N ASN A 260 9.28 1.52 17.07
CA ASN A 260 8.72 1.67 18.41
C ASN A 260 8.00 3.02 18.52
N LEU A 261 6.91 3.07 19.29
CA LEU A 261 6.32 4.34 19.71
C LEU A 261 7.10 4.91 20.89
N MET A 262 7.52 6.16 20.76
CA MET A 262 8.19 6.87 21.85
C MET A 262 7.19 7.24 22.96
N GLU A 263 7.54 6.96 24.24
CA GLU A 263 6.64 7.15 25.38
C GLU A 263 6.37 8.63 25.71
N ASN A 264 7.28 9.55 25.37
CA ASN A 264 7.36 10.91 25.91
C ASN A 264 6.97 12.04 24.94
N ILE A 265 6.08 11.80 24.01
CA ILE A 265 5.57 12.89 23.16
C ILE A 265 4.22 13.37 23.71
N TRP A 266 4.24 14.54 24.35
CA TRP A 266 3.06 15.29 24.74
C TRP A 266 2.65 16.18 23.55
N PHE A 267 1.49 15.91 22.97
CA PHE A 267 0.86 16.80 22.01
C PHE A 267 0.03 17.87 22.70
#